data_2d79b34056a3aaee645589a451654b93
#
_entry.id   2d79b34056a3aaee645589a451654b93
#
_cell.length_a   1.000
_cell.length_b   1.000
_cell.length_c   1.000
_cell.angle_alpha   90.00
_cell.angle_beta   90.00
_cell.angle_gamma   90.00
#
_symmetry.space_group_name_H-M   'P 1'
#
loop_
_entity.id
_entity.type
_entity.pdbx_description
1 polymer ?
#
loop_
_entity_poly.entity_id
_entity_poly.type
_entity_poly.pdbx_seq_one_letter_code
_entity_poly.pdbx_strand_id
1 'polypeptide(L)'
;SLLAAFLHYYDRSDLKYNLCVAITAEEENSGSGGLESIIPDLGPLEFAIVGEPTLMQLAIAERGLMVIDCTAHGKAGHAAREEGDNAIYKAMRDIEWFRTYRFPKESNLFGAVKMSVTIISAGSQHNVVPAQCRFTVDIRVTDRYTNEEVLEIIREHVQCEVTPRSTRLKPSSIPPSHPIVQAGLALGRTTYGSPTTSDQALLDIPSLKLGVGDSARS
;
A
#
# COMPACT_ATOMS: atom_id res chain seq x y z
N SER A 1 -6.22 15.29 18.15
CA SER A 1 -7.36 14.60 18.80
C SER A 1 -6.90 13.41 19.64
N LEU A 2 -6.04 12.47 19.16
CA LEU A 2 -5.54 11.34 19.93
C LEU A 2 -4.78 11.77 21.18
N LEU A 3 -3.86 12.74 21.06
CA LEU A 3 -3.14 13.29 22.21
C LEU A 3 -4.07 13.87 23.27
N ALA A 4 -5.13 14.59 22.85
CA ALA A 4 -6.11 15.13 23.79
C ALA A 4 -6.90 14.03 24.51
N ALA A 5 -7.26 12.95 23.80
CA ALA A 5 -7.88 11.78 24.41
C ALA A 5 -6.93 11.09 25.39
N PHE A 6 -5.66 10.89 25.00
CA PHE A 6 -4.65 10.32 25.89
C PHE A 6 -4.49 11.13 27.19
N LEU A 7 -4.35 12.45 27.10
CA LEU A 7 -4.23 13.34 28.26
C LEU A 7 -5.48 13.32 29.15
N HIS A 8 -6.67 13.20 28.57
CA HIS A 8 -7.92 13.10 29.32
C HIS A 8 -8.01 11.82 30.18
N TYR A 9 -7.40 10.73 29.73
CA TYR A 9 -7.41 9.44 30.43
C TYR A 9 -6.11 9.15 31.19
N TYR A 10 -5.11 10.02 31.14
CA TYR A 10 -3.75 9.77 31.63
C TYR A 10 -3.70 9.37 33.12
N ASP A 11 -4.47 10.05 33.97
CA ASP A 11 -4.48 9.82 35.41
C ASP A 11 -5.54 8.75 35.84
N ARG A 12 -6.20 8.10 34.90
CA ARG A 12 -7.24 7.10 35.18
C ARG A 12 -6.61 5.74 35.46
N SER A 13 -6.88 5.20 36.67
CA SER A 13 -6.41 3.87 37.09
C SER A 13 -7.43 2.75 36.95
N ASP A 14 -8.66 3.08 36.53
CA ASP A 14 -9.80 2.17 36.37
C ASP A 14 -10.01 1.70 34.93
N LEU A 15 -9.09 2.00 34.03
CA LEU A 15 -9.16 1.56 32.63
C LEU A 15 -8.86 0.05 32.53
N LYS A 16 -9.55 -0.60 31.59
CA LYS A 16 -9.31 -2.03 31.29
C LYS A 16 -8.02 -2.25 30.51
N TYR A 17 -7.50 -1.22 29.85
CA TYR A 17 -6.29 -1.25 29.02
C TYR A 17 -5.31 -0.20 29.48
N ASN A 18 -4.04 -0.49 29.34
CA ASN A 18 -3.01 0.55 29.39
C ASN A 18 -3.06 1.32 28.04
N LEU A 19 -3.03 2.63 28.12
CA LEU A 19 -2.99 3.49 26.94
C LEU A 19 -1.54 3.88 26.65
N CYS A 20 -1.14 3.70 25.41
CA CYS A 20 0.12 4.18 24.87
C CYS A 20 -0.17 5.15 23.72
N VAL A 21 0.54 6.29 23.67
CA VAL A 21 0.52 7.19 22.53
C VAL A 21 1.90 7.23 21.90
N ALA A 22 1.97 6.95 20.59
CA ALA A 22 3.16 7.06 19.78
C ALA A 22 3.00 8.24 18.83
N ILE A 23 3.99 9.14 18.80
CA ILE A 23 4.03 10.27 17.88
C ILE A 23 5.33 10.13 17.10
N THR A 24 5.21 9.79 15.82
CA THR A 24 6.34 9.43 14.97
C THR A 24 6.51 10.44 13.82
N ALA A 25 7.68 10.45 13.24
CA ALA A 25 8.00 11.16 12.00
C ALA A 25 7.97 10.21 10.81
N GLU A 26 8.25 10.70 9.60
CA GLU A 26 8.48 9.95 8.37
C GLU A 26 7.30 9.15 7.82
N GLU A 27 6.07 9.37 8.29
CA GLU A 27 4.88 8.69 7.73
C GLU A 27 4.71 9.05 6.25
N GLU A 28 4.78 10.34 5.89
CA GLU A 28 4.54 10.87 4.55
C GLU A 28 5.52 10.35 3.48
N ASN A 29 6.71 9.97 3.86
CA ASN A 29 7.71 9.39 2.96
C ASN A 29 7.90 7.88 3.15
N SER A 30 7.08 7.28 4.03
CA SER A 30 7.18 5.86 4.41
C SER A 30 8.60 5.48 4.88
N GLY A 31 9.25 6.34 5.65
CA GLY A 31 10.60 6.13 6.15
C GLY A 31 10.68 5.07 7.25
N SER A 32 11.81 4.41 7.37
CA SER A 32 12.05 3.39 8.42
C SER A 32 12.37 4.00 9.80
N GLY A 33 12.65 5.30 9.86
CA GLY A 33 12.85 6.05 11.12
C GLY A 33 11.53 6.49 11.78
N GLY A 34 10.38 6.19 11.20
CA GLY A 34 9.05 6.45 11.74
C GLY A 34 8.58 5.39 12.72
N LEU A 35 7.34 4.92 12.56
CA LEU A 35 6.70 3.95 13.46
C LEU A 35 7.53 2.65 13.63
N GLU A 36 8.11 2.14 12.56
CA GLU A 36 8.93 0.91 12.60
C GLU A 36 10.06 0.97 13.62
N SER A 37 10.69 2.15 13.80
CA SER A 37 11.82 2.33 14.69
C SER A 37 11.46 2.22 16.18
N ILE A 38 10.18 2.46 16.54
CA ILE A 38 9.73 2.48 17.93
C ILE A 38 8.87 1.27 18.33
N ILE A 39 8.39 0.47 17.36
CA ILE A 39 7.58 -0.73 17.65
C ILE A 39 8.22 -1.63 18.72
N PRO A 40 9.54 -1.92 18.69
CA PRO A 40 10.17 -2.76 19.72
C PRO A 40 10.07 -2.20 21.13
N ASP A 41 9.98 -0.88 21.29
CA ASP A 41 9.93 -0.19 22.57
C ASP A 41 8.50 -0.10 23.15
N LEU A 42 7.48 -0.29 22.32
CA LEU A 42 6.08 -0.18 22.74
C LEU A 42 5.60 -1.39 23.55
N GLY A 43 6.35 -2.49 23.55
CA GLY A 43 5.94 -3.75 24.19
C GLY A 43 4.75 -4.42 23.50
N PRO A 44 4.09 -5.40 24.17
CA PRO A 44 2.95 -6.10 23.59
C PRO A 44 1.72 -5.19 23.51
N LEU A 45 1.17 -5.07 22.29
CA LEU A 45 -0.02 -4.30 21.98
C LEU A 45 -1.17 -5.23 21.60
N GLU A 46 -2.39 -4.98 22.07
CA GLU A 46 -3.58 -5.76 21.68
C GLU A 46 -4.23 -5.24 20.41
N PHE A 47 -4.28 -3.92 20.24
CA PHE A 47 -4.80 -3.24 19.04
C PHE A 47 -4.28 -1.81 18.96
N ALA A 48 -4.45 -1.17 17.80
CA ALA A 48 -4.04 0.21 17.61
C ALA A 48 -5.13 1.05 16.91
N ILE A 49 -5.11 2.36 17.20
CA ILE A 49 -5.84 3.39 16.47
C ILE A 49 -4.82 4.30 15.81
N VAL A 50 -4.81 4.34 14.48
CA VAL A 50 -3.94 5.22 13.71
C VAL A 50 -4.69 6.52 13.40
N GLY A 51 -4.06 7.65 13.71
CA GLY A 51 -4.65 9.00 13.62
C GLY A 51 -4.64 9.53 12.21
N GLU A 52 -5.65 9.20 11.41
CA GLU A 52 -5.81 9.64 10.04
C GLU A 52 -7.12 10.42 9.83
N PRO A 53 -7.22 11.30 8.81
CA PRO A 53 -8.44 12.04 8.52
C PRO A 53 -9.50 11.10 7.93
N THR A 54 -10.51 10.71 8.74
CA THR A 54 -11.57 9.76 8.37
C THR A 54 -12.98 10.32 8.56
N LEU A 55 -13.13 11.63 8.76
CA LEU A 55 -14.41 12.24 9.17
C LEU A 55 -14.99 11.58 10.43
N MET A 56 -14.14 11.08 11.32
CA MET A 56 -14.51 10.30 12.51
C MET A 56 -15.28 9.00 12.20
N GLN A 57 -15.15 8.46 10.99
CA GLN A 57 -15.63 7.11 10.65
C GLN A 57 -14.50 6.08 10.83
N LEU A 58 -14.86 4.82 10.97
CA LEU A 58 -13.93 3.73 11.24
C LEU A 58 -13.39 3.15 9.92
N ALA A 59 -12.17 3.46 9.56
CA ALA A 59 -11.50 2.75 8.47
C ALA A 59 -10.94 1.43 9.01
N ILE A 60 -11.70 0.35 8.81
CA ILE A 60 -11.42 -0.98 9.36
C ILE A 60 -10.50 -1.84 8.50
N ALA A 61 -10.09 -1.33 7.36
CA ALA A 61 -9.11 -1.94 6.49
C ALA A 61 -8.43 -0.88 5.63
N GLU A 62 -7.21 -1.17 5.17
CA GLU A 62 -6.53 -0.37 4.15
C GLU A 62 -5.84 -1.26 3.11
N ARG A 63 -5.58 -0.68 1.93
CA ARG A 63 -4.80 -1.36 0.89
C ARG A 63 -3.32 -1.30 1.25
N GLY A 64 -2.61 -2.39 0.98
CA GLY A 64 -1.15 -2.36 0.94
C GLY A 64 -0.65 -1.58 -0.28
N LEU A 65 0.59 -1.13 -0.19
CA LEU A 65 1.28 -0.43 -1.27
C LEU A 65 2.56 -1.19 -1.65
N MET A 66 2.68 -1.53 -2.93
CA MET A 66 3.92 -2.01 -3.51
C MET A 66 4.21 -1.24 -4.81
N VAL A 67 5.39 -0.67 -4.91
CA VAL A 67 5.87 -0.05 -6.16
C VAL A 67 6.95 -0.93 -6.74
N ILE A 68 6.80 -1.29 -8.01
CA ILE A 68 7.79 -2.09 -8.72
C ILE A 68 8.35 -1.32 -9.91
N ASP A 69 9.66 -1.47 -10.13
CA ASP A 69 10.36 -1.01 -11.32
C ASP A 69 10.56 -2.19 -12.27
N CYS A 70 10.12 -2.02 -13.50
CA CYS A 70 10.16 -3.04 -14.54
C CYS A 70 11.12 -2.62 -15.67
N THR A 71 11.93 -3.56 -16.15
CA THR A 71 12.84 -3.32 -17.29
C THR A 71 12.65 -4.39 -18.35
N ALA A 72 12.13 -3.99 -19.50
CA ALA A 72 12.12 -4.85 -20.69
C ALA A 72 13.45 -4.69 -21.44
N HIS A 73 14.05 -5.82 -21.77
CA HIS A 73 15.34 -5.90 -22.46
C HIS A 73 15.15 -6.30 -23.93
N GLY A 74 15.80 -5.57 -24.81
CA GLY A 74 15.86 -5.81 -26.23
C GLY A 74 17.31 -5.75 -26.75
N LYS A 75 17.46 -5.39 -28.02
CA LYS A 75 18.74 -5.22 -28.68
C LYS A 75 18.73 -3.96 -29.51
N ALA A 76 19.72 -3.09 -29.31
CA ALA A 76 19.86 -1.89 -30.13
C ALA A 76 20.15 -2.23 -31.60
N GLY A 77 19.64 -1.40 -32.50
CA GLY A 77 19.88 -1.51 -33.94
C GLY A 77 19.41 -0.25 -34.67
N HIS A 78 19.80 -0.09 -35.91
CA HIS A 78 19.32 1.00 -36.74
C HIS A 78 17.85 0.74 -37.15
N ALA A 79 16.96 1.73 -36.96
CA ALA A 79 15.51 1.53 -37.19
C ALA A 79 15.14 1.17 -38.65
N ALA A 80 16.01 1.49 -39.63
CA ALA A 80 15.85 1.13 -41.04
C ALA A 80 16.38 -0.28 -41.38
N ARG A 81 16.89 -1.04 -40.39
CA ARG A 81 17.43 -2.39 -40.56
C ARG A 81 16.73 -3.37 -39.61
N GLU A 82 16.58 -4.63 -40.02
CA GLU A 82 15.94 -5.68 -39.22
C GLU A 82 16.94 -6.42 -38.30
N GLU A 83 17.82 -5.67 -37.62
CA GLU A 83 18.86 -6.23 -36.74
C GLU A 83 18.62 -5.96 -35.24
N GLY A 84 17.63 -5.11 -34.92
CA GLY A 84 17.26 -4.75 -33.57
C GLY A 84 16.14 -5.60 -33.01
N ASP A 85 16.02 -5.60 -31.65
CA ASP A 85 14.89 -6.19 -30.90
C ASP A 85 14.33 -5.10 -30.00
N ASN A 86 13.13 -4.60 -30.31
CA ASN A 86 12.60 -3.38 -29.73
C ASN A 86 12.07 -3.62 -28.34
N ALA A 87 12.75 -3.08 -27.31
CA ALA A 87 12.35 -3.14 -25.92
C ALA A 87 10.99 -2.47 -25.63
N ILE A 88 10.60 -1.45 -26.40
CA ILE A 88 9.28 -0.82 -26.26
C ILE A 88 8.17 -1.83 -26.59
N TYR A 89 8.30 -2.60 -27.67
CA TYR A 89 7.29 -3.58 -28.05
C TYR A 89 7.17 -4.73 -27.03
N LYS A 90 8.29 -5.09 -26.39
CA LYS A 90 8.27 -6.05 -25.29
C LYS A 90 7.56 -5.47 -24.07
N ALA A 91 7.91 -4.24 -23.67
CA ALA A 91 7.25 -3.57 -22.57
C ALA A 91 5.73 -3.40 -22.79
N MET A 92 5.30 -3.11 -24.03
CA MET A 92 3.86 -2.97 -24.33
C MET A 92 3.07 -4.24 -24.02
N ARG A 93 3.61 -5.44 -24.24
CA ARG A 93 2.95 -6.71 -23.88
C ARG A 93 2.77 -6.84 -22.38
N ASP A 94 3.82 -6.55 -21.63
CA ASP A 94 3.78 -6.63 -20.17
C ASP A 94 2.88 -5.55 -19.59
N ILE A 95 2.91 -4.32 -20.11
CA ILE A 95 2.02 -3.22 -19.74
C ILE A 95 0.54 -3.58 -20.03
N GLU A 96 0.26 -4.23 -21.15
CA GLU A 96 -1.10 -4.71 -21.47
C GLU A 96 -1.55 -5.76 -20.47
N TRP A 97 -0.66 -6.65 -20.04
CA TRP A 97 -0.96 -7.58 -18.96
C TRP A 97 -1.30 -6.84 -17.66
N PHE A 98 -0.49 -5.88 -17.20
CA PHE A 98 -0.78 -5.07 -16.01
C PHE A 98 -2.14 -4.36 -16.11
N ARG A 99 -2.51 -3.90 -17.29
CA ARG A 99 -3.78 -3.19 -17.53
C ARG A 99 -5.00 -4.12 -17.47
N THR A 100 -4.85 -5.36 -17.91
CA THR A 100 -5.98 -6.26 -18.18
C THR A 100 -6.13 -7.39 -17.19
N TYR A 101 -5.05 -7.80 -16.52
CA TYR A 101 -5.09 -8.90 -15.57
C TYR A 101 -6.03 -8.62 -14.40
N ARG A 102 -6.78 -9.64 -14.01
CA ARG A 102 -7.70 -9.58 -12.86
C ARG A 102 -7.35 -10.69 -11.88
N PHE A 103 -7.00 -10.29 -10.67
CA PHE A 103 -6.72 -11.21 -9.59
C PHE A 103 -7.99 -11.94 -9.16
N PRO A 104 -7.98 -13.29 -9.03
CA PRO A 104 -9.18 -14.08 -8.78
C PRO A 104 -9.81 -13.89 -7.39
N LYS A 105 -9.01 -13.53 -6.36
CA LYS A 105 -9.55 -13.28 -5.02
C LYS A 105 -9.89 -11.79 -4.89
N GLU A 106 -11.16 -11.46 -4.78
CA GLU A 106 -11.63 -10.08 -4.57
C GLU A 106 -11.95 -9.82 -3.10
N SER A 107 -11.63 -8.62 -2.64
CA SER A 107 -11.99 -8.11 -1.31
C SER A 107 -13.42 -7.62 -1.29
N ASN A 108 -14.15 -7.92 -0.23
CA ASN A 108 -15.50 -7.38 -0.01
C ASN A 108 -15.48 -5.84 0.20
N LEU A 109 -14.37 -5.29 0.68
CA LEU A 109 -14.23 -3.85 0.96
C LEU A 109 -13.62 -3.08 -0.22
N PHE A 110 -12.77 -3.74 -1.03
CA PHE A 110 -11.94 -3.06 -2.03
C PHE A 110 -12.14 -3.54 -3.46
N GLY A 111 -12.81 -4.69 -3.66
CA GLY A 111 -12.81 -5.39 -4.95
C GLY A 111 -11.43 -6.00 -5.26
N ALA A 112 -10.99 -5.90 -6.50
CA ALA A 112 -9.74 -6.48 -6.97
C ALA A 112 -8.49 -5.67 -6.55
N VAL A 113 -7.32 -6.33 -6.59
CA VAL A 113 -6.00 -5.66 -6.58
C VAL A 113 -5.92 -4.68 -7.75
N LYS A 114 -5.42 -3.48 -7.50
CA LYS A 114 -5.22 -2.46 -8.52
C LYS A 114 -3.76 -2.39 -8.92
N MET A 115 -3.50 -2.38 -10.24
CA MET A 115 -2.18 -2.13 -10.80
C MET A 115 -2.28 -0.97 -11.79
N SER A 116 -1.35 -0.01 -11.71
CA SER A 116 -1.31 1.15 -12.59
C SER A 116 0.12 1.44 -13.01
N VAL A 117 0.38 1.40 -14.31
CA VAL A 117 1.66 1.88 -14.86
C VAL A 117 1.64 3.40 -14.79
N THR A 118 2.59 3.98 -14.05
CA THR A 118 2.61 5.42 -13.74
C THR A 118 3.77 6.18 -14.40
N ILE A 119 4.84 5.47 -14.74
CA ILE A 119 6.02 6.03 -15.39
C ILE A 119 6.46 5.09 -16.50
N ILE A 120 6.91 5.64 -17.65
CA ILE A 120 7.53 4.89 -18.74
C ILE A 120 8.62 5.72 -19.39
N SER A 121 9.76 5.11 -19.71
CA SER A 121 10.89 5.74 -20.39
C SER A 121 11.62 4.75 -21.29
N ALA A 122 11.89 5.17 -22.56
CA ALA A 122 12.65 4.38 -23.52
C ALA A 122 13.18 5.25 -24.66
N GLY A 123 14.30 4.83 -25.27
CA GLY A 123 14.88 5.45 -26.47
C GLY A 123 15.56 6.80 -26.20
N SER A 124 16.41 7.20 -27.14
CA SER A 124 17.12 8.48 -27.09
C SER A 124 17.22 9.16 -28.45
N GLN A 125 17.07 8.41 -29.56
CA GLN A 125 17.16 8.91 -30.92
C GLN A 125 16.07 8.24 -31.79
N HIS A 126 15.52 9.00 -32.74
CA HIS A 126 14.43 8.54 -33.61
C HIS A 126 14.81 7.40 -34.57
N ASN A 127 16.08 7.22 -34.87
CA ASN A 127 16.58 6.21 -35.79
C ASN A 127 17.28 5.03 -35.11
N VAL A 128 17.15 4.88 -33.77
CA VAL A 128 17.73 3.79 -32.99
C VAL A 128 16.64 2.99 -32.31
N VAL A 129 16.60 1.68 -32.56
CA VAL A 129 15.76 0.74 -31.82
C VAL A 129 16.25 0.66 -30.38
N PRO A 130 15.44 0.93 -29.35
CA PRO A 130 15.89 0.94 -27.96
C PRO A 130 16.16 -0.46 -27.43
N ALA A 131 17.30 -0.62 -26.75
CA ALA A 131 17.68 -1.86 -26.08
C ALA A 131 17.01 -2.03 -24.71
N GLN A 132 16.47 -0.97 -24.14
CA GLN A 132 15.76 -1.01 -22.84
C GLN A 132 14.51 -0.14 -22.87
N CYS A 133 13.48 -0.60 -22.21
CA CYS A 133 12.30 0.18 -21.84
C CYS A 133 12.03 -0.03 -20.36
N ARG A 134 12.01 1.04 -19.58
CA ARG A 134 11.75 1.03 -18.14
C ARG A 134 10.39 1.60 -17.87
N PHE A 135 9.66 0.96 -16.94
CA PHE A 135 8.38 1.49 -16.48
C PHE A 135 8.16 1.15 -15.01
N THR A 136 7.37 1.97 -14.34
CA THR A 136 7.05 1.80 -12.92
C THR A 136 5.57 1.51 -12.75
N VAL A 137 5.23 0.58 -11.87
CA VAL A 137 3.86 0.18 -11.56
C VAL A 137 3.55 0.44 -10.09
N ASP A 138 2.51 1.22 -9.81
CA ASP A 138 1.87 1.34 -8.49
C ASP A 138 0.88 0.20 -8.32
N ILE A 139 1.00 -0.55 -7.23
CA ILE A 139 0.18 -1.73 -6.94
C ILE A 139 -0.49 -1.53 -5.58
N ARG A 140 -1.83 -1.57 -5.56
CA ARG A 140 -2.66 -1.46 -4.37
C ARG A 140 -3.22 -2.84 -4.02
N VAL A 141 -2.54 -3.51 -3.09
CA VAL A 141 -2.86 -4.87 -2.67
C VAL A 141 -4.03 -4.85 -1.69
N THR A 142 -4.90 -5.83 -1.76
CA THR A 142 -6.07 -5.97 -0.87
C THR A 142 -5.82 -6.98 0.24
N ASP A 143 -6.67 -7.00 1.26
CA ASP A 143 -6.67 -7.96 2.36
C ASP A 143 -6.79 -9.45 1.95
N ARG A 144 -6.93 -9.72 0.64
CA ARG A 144 -7.04 -11.08 0.09
C ARG A 144 -5.71 -11.68 -0.38
N TYR A 145 -4.64 -10.86 -0.38
CA TYR A 145 -3.29 -11.24 -0.80
C TYR A 145 -2.24 -10.59 0.08
N THR A 146 -1.08 -11.21 0.19
CA THR A 146 0.13 -10.53 0.64
C THR A 146 0.82 -9.82 -0.52
N ASN A 147 1.72 -8.88 -0.23
CA ASN A 147 2.52 -8.22 -1.26
C ASN A 147 3.39 -9.24 -2.02
N GLU A 148 3.91 -10.23 -1.31
CA GLU A 148 4.74 -11.31 -1.86
C GLU A 148 3.94 -12.21 -2.82
N GLU A 149 2.72 -12.63 -2.44
CA GLU A 149 1.85 -13.41 -3.33
C GLU A 149 1.56 -12.67 -4.64
N VAL A 150 1.27 -11.36 -4.56
CA VAL A 150 1.03 -10.52 -5.74
C VAL A 150 2.29 -10.41 -6.60
N LEU A 151 3.46 -10.24 -5.98
CA LEU A 151 4.74 -10.13 -6.67
C LEU A 151 5.08 -11.43 -7.43
N GLU A 152 4.86 -12.60 -6.83
CA GLU A 152 5.08 -13.89 -7.48
C GLU A 152 4.14 -14.09 -8.67
N ILE A 153 2.85 -13.77 -8.53
CA ILE A 153 1.91 -13.82 -9.65
C ILE A 153 2.36 -12.91 -10.81
N ILE A 154 2.86 -11.71 -10.52
CA ILE A 154 3.39 -10.81 -11.55
C ILE A 154 4.57 -11.47 -12.28
N ARG A 155 5.55 -11.98 -11.53
CA ARG A 155 6.76 -12.61 -12.09
C ARG A 155 6.46 -13.82 -12.97
N GLU A 156 5.40 -14.56 -12.68
CA GLU A 156 4.97 -15.71 -13.48
C GLU A 156 4.38 -15.31 -14.85
N HIS A 157 3.92 -14.07 -15.00
CA HIS A 157 3.14 -13.66 -16.18
C HIS A 157 3.88 -12.66 -17.09
N VAL A 158 4.80 -11.86 -16.55
CA VAL A 158 5.53 -10.86 -17.34
C VAL A 158 6.93 -11.36 -17.74
N GLN A 159 7.48 -10.80 -18.82
CA GLN A 159 8.80 -11.16 -19.31
C GLN A 159 9.88 -10.13 -18.95
N CYS A 160 9.47 -8.95 -18.49
CA CYS A 160 10.41 -7.93 -18.01
C CYS A 160 11.04 -8.35 -16.68
N GLU A 161 12.23 -7.81 -16.41
CA GLU A 161 12.82 -7.85 -15.07
C GLU A 161 11.96 -7.04 -14.11
N VAL A 162 11.60 -7.62 -12.94
CA VAL A 162 10.72 -7.02 -11.94
C VAL A 162 11.47 -6.84 -10.63
N THR A 163 11.66 -5.57 -10.23
CA THR A 163 12.34 -5.20 -8.98
C THR A 163 11.39 -4.43 -8.08
N PRO A 164 10.91 -4.99 -6.96
CA PRO A 164 10.12 -4.26 -6.01
C PRO A 164 11.00 -3.26 -5.24
N ARG A 165 10.51 -2.03 -5.03
CA ARG A 165 11.19 -1.06 -4.17
C ARG A 165 11.07 -1.47 -2.70
N SER A 166 9.91 -1.99 -2.31
CA SER A 166 9.65 -2.53 -0.97
C SER A 166 8.36 -3.37 -1.01
N THR A 167 8.28 -4.41 -0.13
CA THR A 167 7.06 -5.19 0.12
C THR A 167 6.51 -4.98 1.54
N ARG A 168 7.09 -4.05 2.33
CA ARG A 168 6.81 -3.90 3.76
C ARG A 168 5.46 -3.25 4.09
N LEU A 169 4.89 -2.44 3.18
CA LEU A 169 3.61 -1.78 3.40
C LEU A 169 2.46 -2.74 3.08
N LYS A 170 2.13 -3.57 4.06
CA LYS A 170 1.14 -4.65 3.91
C LYS A 170 -0.29 -4.12 3.91
N PRO A 171 -1.25 -4.80 3.27
CA PRO A 171 -2.66 -4.54 3.53
C PRO A 171 -2.99 -4.91 4.97
N SER A 172 -3.87 -4.13 5.60
CA SER A 172 -4.29 -4.37 6.98
C SER A 172 -5.81 -4.43 7.10
N SER A 173 -6.29 -5.11 8.12
CA SER A 173 -7.72 -5.17 8.43
C SER A 173 -7.98 -5.55 9.88
N ILE A 174 -9.12 -5.11 10.41
CA ILE A 174 -9.65 -5.50 11.72
C ILE A 174 -11.06 -6.06 11.55
N PRO A 175 -11.40 -7.19 12.19
CA PRO A 175 -12.73 -7.76 12.07
C PRO A 175 -13.82 -6.79 12.56
N PRO A 176 -14.97 -6.67 11.86
CA PRO A 176 -16.08 -5.87 12.33
C PRO A 176 -16.57 -6.26 13.75
N SER A 177 -16.38 -7.51 14.15
CA SER A 177 -16.74 -8.02 15.50
C SER A 177 -15.76 -7.60 16.60
N HIS A 178 -14.63 -6.98 16.26
CA HIS A 178 -13.64 -6.55 17.26
C HIS A 178 -14.24 -5.50 18.21
N PRO A 179 -13.97 -5.56 19.54
CA PRO A 179 -14.59 -4.68 20.53
C PRO A 179 -14.44 -3.19 20.22
N ILE A 180 -13.28 -2.73 19.70
CA ILE A 180 -13.05 -1.33 19.35
C ILE A 180 -13.94 -0.89 18.19
N VAL A 181 -14.20 -1.75 17.21
CA VAL A 181 -15.10 -1.48 16.08
C VAL A 181 -16.53 -1.41 16.59
N GLN A 182 -16.95 -2.37 17.42
CA GLN A 182 -18.28 -2.38 18.02
C GLN A 182 -18.55 -1.14 18.89
N ALA A 183 -17.54 -0.67 19.65
CA ALA A 183 -17.64 0.56 20.40
C ALA A 183 -17.89 1.78 19.49
N GLY A 184 -17.20 1.88 18.36
CA GLY A 184 -17.42 2.94 17.39
C GLY A 184 -18.80 2.88 16.73
N LEU A 185 -19.28 1.67 16.38
CA LEU A 185 -20.64 1.47 15.84
C LEU A 185 -21.71 1.88 16.85
N ALA A 186 -21.53 1.56 18.14
CA ALA A 186 -22.44 1.98 19.22
C ALA A 186 -22.50 3.51 19.39
N LEU A 187 -21.44 4.22 19.00
CA LEU A 187 -21.40 5.68 18.94
C LEU A 187 -21.96 6.27 17.62
N GLY A 188 -22.62 5.45 16.81
CA GLY A 188 -23.23 5.87 15.53
C GLY A 188 -22.23 6.10 14.41
N ARG A 189 -21.00 5.55 14.49
CA ARG A 189 -20.02 5.61 13.42
C ARG A 189 -20.26 4.48 12.41
N THR A 190 -19.78 4.69 11.18
CA THR A 190 -19.84 3.69 10.11
C THR A 190 -18.47 3.13 9.83
N THR A 191 -18.40 1.95 9.21
CA THR A 191 -17.16 1.30 8.81
C THR A 191 -16.93 1.42 7.30
N TYR A 192 -15.66 1.50 6.88
CA TYR A 192 -15.28 1.49 5.47
C TYR A 192 -13.85 0.97 5.28
N GLY A 193 -13.47 0.68 4.02
CA GLY A 193 -12.10 0.37 3.61
C GLY A 193 -11.40 1.63 3.09
N SER A 194 -10.24 1.99 3.66
CA SER A 194 -9.45 3.12 3.20
C SER A 194 -8.67 2.76 1.91
N PRO A 195 -8.75 3.56 0.85
CA PRO A 195 -7.97 3.32 -0.37
C PRO A 195 -6.48 3.69 -0.22
N THR A 196 -6.14 4.48 0.80
CA THR A 196 -4.78 4.97 1.08
C THR A 196 -4.08 4.10 2.12
N THR A 197 -2.76 4.04 2.04
CA THR A 197 -1.88 3.35 2.97
C THR A 197 -1.41 4.33 4.04
N SER A 198 -1.18 3.87 5.26
CA SER A 198 -0.68 4.65 6.40
C SER A 198 0.27 3.80 7.26
N ASP A 199 0.67 4.30 8.40
CA ASP A 199 1.43 3.55 9.41
C ASP A 199 0.74 2.25 9.87
N GLN A 200 -0.57 2.12 9.64
CA GLN A 200 -1.32 0.88 9.88
C GLN A 200 -0.73 -0.32 9.12
N ALA A 201 -0.14 -0.09 7.93
CA ALA A 201 0.52 -1.12 7.11
C ALA A 201 1.75 -1.75 7.78
N LEU A 202 2.30 -1.12 8.80
CA LEU A 202 3.49 -1.55 9.55
C LEU A 202 3.15 -2.33 10.83
N LEU A 203 1.86 -2.41 11.18
CA LEU A 203 1.38 -3.05 12.40
C LEU A 203 0.91 -4.48 12.11
N ASP A 204 1.49 -5.46 12.81
CA ASP A 204 1.07 -6.86 12.76
C ASP A 204 -0.01 -7.19 13.82
N ILE A 205 -0.79 -6.18 14.25
CA ILE A 205 -1.88 -6.29 15.23
C ILE A 205 -3.18 -5.74 14.66
N PRO A 206 -4.35 -6.11 15.22
CA PRO A 206 -5.61 -5.50 14.84
C PRO A 206 -5.56 -3.97 14.97
N SER A 207 -5.88 -3.26 13.91
CA SER A 207 -5.81 -1.80 13.90
C SER A 207 -6.88 -1.18 12.99
N LEU A 208 -7.25 0.06 13.28
CA LEU A 208 -8.13 0.88 12.46
C LEU A 208 -7.65 2.33 12.40
N LYS A 209 -8.06 3.07 11.37
CA LYS A 209 -7.84 4.51 11.31
C LYS A 209 -9.05 5.25 11.86
N LEU A 210 -8.79 6.31 12.60
CA LEU A 210 -9.82 7.20 13.13
C LEU A 210 -9.26 8.60 13.37
N GLY A 211 -9.94 9.62 12.89
CA GLY A 211 -9.61 11.00 13.20
C GLY A 211 -10.48 12.02 12.50
N VAL A 212 -10.29 13.27 12.89
CA VAL A 212 -10.98 14.43 12.31
C VAL A 212 -10.41 14.78 10.94
N GLY A 213 -11.21 15.45 10.12
CA GLY A 213 -10.77 15.86 8.77
C GLY A 213 -11.17 14.85 7.69
N ASP A 214 -10.98 15.28 6.45
CA ASP A 214 -11.38 14.57 5.23
C ASP A 214 -10.12 14.23 4.43
N SER A 215 -9.84 12.96 4.24
CA SER A 215 -8.67 12.48 3.47
C SER A 215 -8.69 12.89 1.99
N ALA A 216 -9.84 13.33 1.46
CA ALA A 216 -9.90 13.86 0.10
C ALA A 216 -9.37 15.30 -0.01
N ARG A 217 -9.01 15.94 1.11
CA ARG A 217 -8.53 17.34 1.21
C ARG A 217 -7.13 17.45 1.85
N SER A 218 -6.50 16.34 2.13
CA SER A 218 -5.13 16.26 2.65
C SER A 218 -4.11 16.11 1.52
#